data_968fe79a1608aeb4d6a033b3f865ca3c
#
_entry.id   968fe79a1608aeb4d6a033b3f865ca3c
#
_cell.length_a   1.000
_cell.length_b   1.000
_cell.length_c   1.000
_cell.angle_alpha   90.00
_cell.angle_beta   90.00
_cell.angle_gamma   90.00
#
_symmetry.space_group_name_H-M   'P 1'
#
loop_
_entity.id
_entity.type
_entity.pdbx_description
1 polymer ?
#
loop_
_entity_poly.entity_id
_entity_poly.type
_entity_poly.pdbx_seq_one_letter_code
_entity_poly.pdbx_strand_id
1 'polypeptide(L)'
;MSFLSFLFGNKDKRVLRQLGSVVNSINNLEEQFESLSDEELKNITSKLKEKLSEGSSLKALIPEAFAAVRESSKRFLGLRHYDCQLIGGAILNEGMIAEMATGEGKTLVATLPCYLNALTGKSVIVVTANEYLAKRDANWMAPIFEGLGTVSYTHLTLPTMIGV
;
A
#
# COMPACT_ATOMS: atom_id res chain seq x y z
N MET A 1 15.68 -5.53 32.10
CA MET A 1 15.56 -4.44 31.09
C MET A 1 16.82 -3.61 31.13
N SER A 2 17.54 -3.46 30.04
CA SER A 2 18.83 -2.76 30.01
C SER A 2 18.61 -1.24 30.10
N PHE A 3 19.43 -0.56 30.94
CA PHE A 3 19.47 0.89 31.09
C PHE A 3 19.66 1.64 29.74
N LEU A 4 20.33 1.01 28.80
CA LEU A 4 20.53 1.50 27.43
C LEU A 4 19.21 1.58 26.62
N SER A 5 18.26 0.69 26.83
CA SER A 5 16.96 0.76 26.15
C SER A 5 16.08 1.93 26.62
N PHE A 6 16.33 2.44 27.84
CA PHE A 6 15.67 3.63 28.37
C PHE A 6 16.21 4.93 27.73
N LEU A 7 17.51 4.99 27.45
CA LEU A 7 18.18 6.18 26.88
C LEU A 7 17.99 6.31 25.36
N PHE A 8 17.92 5.20 24.62
CA PHE A 8 17.86 5.24 23.15
C PHE A 8 16.46 5.03 22.56
N GLY A 9 15.44 4.84 23.38
CA GLY A 9 14.09 4.57 22.95
C GLY A 9 14.01 3.24 22.17
N ASN A 10 12.89 2.54 22.28
CA ASN A 10 12.68 1.31 21.52
C ASN A 10 12.65 1.67 20.02
N LYS A 11 13.43 0.98 19.17
CA LYS A 11 13.50 1.17 17.72
C LYS A 11 12.09 1.24 17.11
N ASP A 12 11.19 0.41 17.61
CA ASP A 12 9.81 0.35 17.17
C ASP A 12 9.03 1.64 17.47
N LYS A 13 9.23 2.25 18.63
CA LYS A 13 8.60 3.54 18.97
C LYS A 13 9.06 4.68 18.08
N ARG A 14 10.33 4.66 17.65
CA ARG A 14 10.87 5.66 16.72
C ARG A 14 10.27 5.49 15.33
N VAL A 15 10.18 4.26 14.85
CA VAL A 15 9.54 3.92 13.57
C VAL A 15 8.08 4.34 13.60
N LEU A 16 7.32 3.97 14.64
CA LEU A 16 5.92 4.34 14.78
C LEU A 16 5.69 5.86 14.80
N ARG A 17 6.58 6.64 15.44
CA ARG A 17 6.48 8.12 15.40
C ARG A 17 6.71 8.68 13.99
N GLN A 18 7.69 8.16 13.26
CA GLN A 18 7.93 8.57 11.86
C GLN A 18 6.74 8.23 10.97
N LEU A 19 6.16 7.05 11.16
CA LEU A 19 4.97 6.62 10.42
C LEU A 19 3.72 7.42 10.79
N GLY A 20 3.60 7.88 12.04
CA GLY A 20 2.54 8.77 12.46
C GLY A 20 2.49 10.07 11.67
N SER A 21 3.65 10.66 11.34
CA SER A 21 3.71 11.86 10.50
C SER A 21 3.26 11.57 9.06
N VAL A 22 3.59 10.39 8.53
CA VAL A 22 3.14 9.96 7.19
C VAL A 22 1.63 9.78 7.18
N VAL A 23 1.06 9.13 8.20
CA VAL A 23 -0.41 8.96 8.33
C VAL A 23 -1.11 10.31 8.40
N ASN A 24 -0.60 11.25 9.18
CA ASN A 24 -1.17 12.61 9.23
C ASN A 24 -1.13 13.28 7.85
N SER A 25 -0.04 13.12 7.09
CA SER A 25 0.04 13.66 5.73
C SER A 25 -1.00 13.02 4.80
N ILE A 26 -1.25 11.71 4.93
CA ILE A 26 -2.29 11.01 4.16
C ILE A 26 -3.69 11.51 4.56
N ASN A 27 -3.94 11.69 5.86
CA ASN A 27 -5.22 12.17 6.37
C ASN A 27 -5.52 13.61 5.90
N ASN A 28 -4.52 14.47 5.84
CA ASN A 28 -4.66 15.84 5.33
C ASN A 28 -5.01 15.91 3.84
N LEU A 29 -4.74 14.85 3.08
CA LEU A 29 -5.08 14.76 1.66
C LEU A 29 -6.49 14.18 1.43
N GLU A 30 -7.16 13.66 2.46
CA GLU A 30 -8.42 12.93 2.30
C GLU A 30 -9.51 13.77 1.61
N GLU A 31 -9.79 14.98 2.08
CA GLU A 31 -10.80 15.87 1.50
C GLU A 31 -10.48 16.23 0.03
N GLN A 32 -9.20 16.45 -0.28
CA GLN A 32 -8.76 16.71 -1.64
C GLN A 32 -9.07 15.52 -2.56
N PHE A 33 -8.76 14.30 -2.13
CA PHE A 33 -8.99 13.11 -2.94
C PHE A 33 -10.50 12.77 -3.04
N GLU A 34 -11.28 13.02 -2.00
CA GLU A 34 -12.74 12.88 -2.01
C GLU A 34 -13.41 13.80 -3.04
N SER A 35 -12.87 14.98 -3.27
CA SER A 35 -13.41 15.96 -4.22
C SER A 35 -13.11 15.63 -5.69
N LEU A 36 -12.20 14.69 -5.97
CA LEU A 36 -11.83 14.31 -7.33
C LEU A 36 -12.96 13.50 -7.99
N SER A 37 -13.18 13.72 -9.28
CA SER A 37 -13.95 12.80 -10.11
C SER A 37 -13.22 11.47 -10.30
N ASP A 38 -13.92 10.43 -10.76
CA ASP A 38 -13.30 9.12 -11.02
C ASP A 38 -12.21 9.20 -12.10
N GLU A 39 -12.40 10.06 -13.11
CA GLU A 39 -11.39 10.29 -14.14
C GLU A 39 -10.15 11.00 -13.58
N GLU A 40 -10.34 11.99 -12.72
CA GLU A 40 -9.22 12.69 -12.07
C GLU A 40 -8.46 11.75 -11.13
N LEU A 41 -9.17 10.89 -10.36
CA LEU A 41 -8.57 9.87 -9.51
C LEU A 41 -7.74 8.89 -10.34
N LYS A 42 -8.26 8.43 -11.48
CA LYS A 42 -7.55 7.57 -12.42
C LYS A 42 -6.28 8.22 -12.97
N ASN A 43 -6.33 9.52 -13.25
CA ASN A 43 -5.21 10.29 -13.75
C ASN A 43 -4.10 10.56 -12.70
N ILE A 44 -4.38 10.34 -11.41
CA ILE A 44 -3.37 10.47 -10.35
C ILE A 44 -2.17 9.57 -10.61
N THR A 45 -2.39 8.35 -11.12
CA THR A 45 -1.31 7.41 -11.46
C THR A 45 -0.31 8.02 -12.45
N SER A 46 -0.80 8.71 -13.49
CA SER A 46 0.07 9.38 -14.47
C SER A 46 0.86 10.52 -13.83
N LYS A 47 0.21 11.34 -13.00
CA LYS A 47 0.87 12.43 -12.27
C LYS A 47 1.95 11.92 -11.31
N LEU A 48 1.69 10.82 -10.59
CA LEU A 48 2.68 10.23 -9.68
C LEU A 48 3.88 9.62 -10.44
N LYS A 49 3.63 8.99 -11.59
CA LYS A 49 4.72 8.50 -12.47
C LYS A 49 5.56 9.64 -13.02
N GLU A 50 4.94 10.75 -13.39
CA GLU A 50 5.64 11.96 -13.85
C GLU A 50 6.56 12.50 -12.74
N LYS A 51 6.05 12.71 -11.53
CA LYS A 51 6.85 13.12 -10.36
C LYS A 51 8.03 12.16 -10.11
N LEU A 52 7.82 10.86 -10.29
CA LEU A 52 8.88 9.86 -10.15
C LEU A 52 9.94 10.01 -11.23
N SER A 53 9.54 10.27 -12.48
CA SER A 53 10.46 10.51 -13.61
C SER A 53 11.26 11.82 -13.46
N GLU A 54 10.70 12.81 -12.78
CA GLU A 54 11.34 14.08 -12.43
C GLU A 54 12.33 13.97 -11.25
N GLY A 55 12.46 12.78 -10.65
CA GLY A 55 13.43 12.50 -9.60
C GLY A 55 12.86 12.45 -8.17
N SER A 56 11.54 12.53 -7.99
CA SER A 56 10.95 12.28 -6.68
C SER A 56 11.21 10.84 -6.23
N SER A 57 11.51 10.64 -4.94
CA SER A 57 11.66 9.29 -4.39
C SER A 57 10.30 8.63 -4.15
N LEU A 58 10.22 7.29 -4.26
CA LEU A 58 9.01 6.54 -3.88
C LEU A 58 8.53 6.87 -2.47
N LYS A 59 9.46 7.09 -1.55
CA LYS A 59 9.15 7.46 -0.17
C LYS A 59 8.43 8.80 -0.06
N ALA A 60 8.80 9.76 -0.88
CA ALA A 60 8.14 11.07 -0.91
C ALA A 60 6.72 10.99 -1.48
N LEU A 61 6.43 10.00 -2.32
CA LEU A 61 5.12 9.78 -2.93
C LEU A 61 4.16 8.96 -2.06
N ILE A 62 4.61 8.39 -0.93
CA ILE A 62 3.75 7.58 -0.04
C ILE A 62 2.45 8.31 0.32
N PRO A 63 2.45 9.59 0.77
CA PRO A 63 1.21 10.24 1.16
C PRO A 63 0.16 10.30 0.05
N GLU A 64 0.56 10.74 -1.13
CA GLU A 64 -0.35 10.87 -2.28
C GLU A 64 -0.79 9.50 -2.82
N ALA A 65 0.13 8.55 -2.94
CA ALA A 65 -0.17 7.22 -3.42
C ALA A 65 -1.13 6.46 -2.48
N PHE A 66 -0.91 6.56 -1.16
CA PHE A 66 -1.76 5.89 -0.19
C PHE A 66 -3.13 6.58 -0.05
N ALA A 67 -3.19 7.92 -0.19
CA ALA A 67 -4.46 8.65 -0.26
C ALA A 67 -5.26 8.22 -1.49
N ALA A 68 -4.63 8.07 -2.65
CA ALA A 68 -5.27 7.57 -3.86
C ALA A 68 -5.84 6.15 -3.69
N VAL A 69 -5.06 5.22 -3.12
CA VAL A 69 -5.52 3.84 -2.85
C VAL A 69 -6.67 3.84 -1.84
N ARG A 70 -6.59 4.65 -0.77
CA ARG A 70 -7.65 4.77 0.24
C ARG A 70 -8.96 5.24 -0.41
N GLU A 71 -8.90 6.28 -1.22
CA GLU A 71 -10.08 6.82 -1.88
C GLU A 71 -10.65 5.84 -2.91
N SER A 72 -9.81 5.23 -3.74
CA SER A 72 -10.24 4.19 -4.68
C SER A 72 -10.90 3.02 -3.96
N SER A 73 -10.30 2.54 -2.87
CA SER A 73 -10.88 1.47 -2.04
C SER A 73 -12.23 1.84 -1.44
N LYS A 74 -12.36 3.08 -0.95
CA LYS A 74 -13.61 3.62 -0.41
C LYS A 74 -14.71 3.66 -1.48
N ARG A 75 -14.41 4.15 -2.69
CA ARG A 75 -15.38 4.27 -3.78
C ARG A 75 -15.81 2.93 -4.34
N PHE A 76 -14.87 2.08 -4.68
CA PHE A 76 -15.16 0.87 -5.47
C PHE A 76 -15.42 -0.37 -4.63
N LEU A 77 -14.96 -0.41 -3.37
CA LEU A 77 -15.20 -1.54 -2.45
C LEU A 77 -16.00 -1.16 -1.20
N GLY A 78 -16.24 0.12 -0.93
CA GLY A 78 -16.83 0.57 0.32
C GLY A 78 -15.89 0.40 1.53
N LEU A 79 -14.60 0.18 1.31
CA LEU A 79 -13.61 -0.13 2.35
C LEU A 79 -12.60 1.01 2.49
N ARG A 80 -12.76 1.84 3.53
CA ARG A 80 -11.79 2.88 3.84
C ARG A 80 -10.66 2.30 4.71
N HIS A 81 -9.41 2.49 4.32
CA HIS A 81 -8.27 2.11 5.15
C HIS A 81 -8.23 2.88 6.46
N TYR A 82 -8.04 2.17 7.58
CA TYR A 82 -7.78 2.75 8.89
C TYR A 82 -6.31 3.16 9.03
N ASP A 83 -6.02 4.05 9.98
CA ASP A 83 -4.64 4.53 10.21
C ASP A 83 -3.65 3.40 10.53
N CYS A 84 -4.08 2.38 11.29
CA CYS A 84 -3.24 1.21 11.56
C CYS A 84 -2.91 0.42 10.28
N GLN A 85 -3.83 0.38 9.32
CA GLN A 85 -3.61 -0.26 8.03
C GLN A 85 -2.66 0.54 7.14
N LEU A 86 -2.72 1.87 7.17
CA LEU A 86 -1.75 2.74 6.49
C LEU A 86 -0.34 2.55 7.07
N ILE A 87 -0.22 2.45 8.39
CA ILE A 87 1.04 2.12 9.07
C ILE A 87 1.55 0.75 8.59
N GLY A 88 0.68 -0.26 8.56
CA GLY A 88 1.02 -1.60 8.07
C GLY A 88 1.55 -1.58 6.64
N GLY A 89 0.90 -0.85 5.74
CA GLY A 89 1.35 -0.68 4.36
C GLY A 89 2.71 0.00 4.25
N ALA A 90 2.95 1.04 5.06
CA ALA A 90 4.24 1.74 5.09
C ALA A 90 5.37 0.86 5.65
N ILE A 91 5.09 0.04 6.68
CA ILE A 91 6.02 -0.95 7.22
C ILE A 91 6.42 -1.98 6.15
N LEU A 92 5.44 -2.52 5.43
CA LEU A 92 5.70 -3.46 4.34
C LEU A 92 6.54 -2.83 3.23
N ASN A 93 6.29 -1.57 2.89
CA ASN A 93 7.08 -0.86 1.89
C ASN A 93 8.54 -0.62 2.29
N GLU A 94 8.84 -0.53 3.57
CA GLU A 94 10.22 -0.44 4.10
C GLU A 94 10.91 -1.83 4.19
N GLY A 95 10.30 -2.88 3.68
CA GLY A 95 10.84 -4.25 3.71
C GLY A 95 10.79 -4.89 5.10
N MET A 96 9.96 -4.40 5.99
CA MET A 96 9.77 -4.93 7.34
C MET A 96 8.54 -5.83 7.39
N ILE A 97 8.41 -6.61 8.47
CA ILE A 97 7.25 -7.45 8.73
C ILE A 97 6.20 -6.63 9.49
N ALA A 98 4.98 -6.56 8.92
CA ALA A 98 3.83 -5.99 9.59
C ALA A 98 2.99 -7.13 10.20
N GLU A 99 3.06 -7.30 11.52
CA GLU A 99 2.21 -8.25 12.23
C GLU A 99 0.84 -7.61 12.49
N MET A 100 -0.20 -8.28 12.03
CA MET A 100 -1.59 -7.86 12.18
C MET A 100 -2.45 -9.06 12.60
N ALA A 101 -3.42 -8.85 13.48
CA ALA A 101 -4.33 -9.87 13.94
C ALA A 101 -5.22 -10.41 12.79
N THR A 102 -5.81 -11.59 13.01
CA THR A 102 -6.77 -12.15 12.05
C THR A 102 -8.00 -11.23 11.96
N GLY A 103 -8.45 -10.93 10.74
CA GLY A 103 -9.60 -10.04 10.51
C GLY A 103 -9.25 -8.56 10.35
N GLU A 104 -8.00 -8.13 10.56
CA GLU A 104 -7.59 -6.72 10.44
C GLU A 104 -7.37 -6.23 9.00
N GLY A 105 -7.77 -7.02 8.00
CA GLY A 105 -7.76 -6.59 6.60
C GLY A 105 -6.38 -6.60 5.94
N LYS A 106 -5.53 -7.61 6.23
CA LYS A 106 -4.19 -7.74 5.64
C LYS A 106 -4.18 -7.68 4.11
N THR A 107 -5.19 -8.25 3.45
CA THR A 107 -5.33 -8.21 1.99
C THR A 107 -5.48 -6.77 1.50
N LEU A 108 -6.29 -5.98 2.20
CA LEU A 108 -6.48 -4.56 1.89
C LEU A 108 -5.20 -3.75 2.13
N VAL A 109 -4.47 -4.02 3.21
CA VAL A 109 -3.18 -3.37 3.51
C VAL A 109 -2.16 -3.61 2.41
N ALA A 110 -2.12 -4.80 1.82
CA ALA A 110 -1.18 -5.14 0.76
C ALA A 110 -1.35 -4.27 -0.50
N THR A 111 -2.54 -3.73 -0.75
CA THR A 111 -2.81 -2.87 -1.92
C THR A 111 -1.99 -1.58 -1.90
N LEU A 112 -1.69 -1.04 -0.72
CA LEU A 112 -0.93 0.19 -0.52
C LEU A 112 0.50 0.11 -1.09
N PRO A 113 1.38 -0.80 -0.60
CA PRO A 113 2.72 -0.95 -1.15
C PRO A 113 2.70 -1.51 -2.58
N CYS A 114 1.70 -2.32 -2.96
CA CYS A 114 1.58 -2.82 -4.32
C CYS A 114 1.41 -1.67 -5.32
N TYR A 115 0.47 -0.77 -5.07
CA TYR A 115 0.25 0.38 -5.93
C TYR A 115 1.47 1.30 -6.00
N LEU A 116 2.04 1.65 -4.85
CA LEU A 116 3.21 2.53 -4.78
C LEU A 116 4.38 1.97 -5.61
N ASN A 117 4.69 0.69 -5.45
CA ASN A 117 5.80 0.07 -6.17
C ASN A 117 5.50 -0.11 -7.67
N ALA A 118 4.25 -0.33 -8.05
CA ALA A 118 3.84 -0.40 -9.47
C ALA A 118 4.04 0.91 -10.23
N LEU A 119 4.11 2.07 -9.54
CA LEU A 119 4.43 3.35 -10.17
C LEU A 119 5.80 3.36 -10.85
N THR A 120 6.73 2.50 -10.42
CA THR A 120 8.05 2.35 -11.05
C THR A 120 8.00 1.72 -12.44
N GLY A 121 6.86 1.22 -12.87
CA GLY A 121 6.71 0.44 -14.11
C GLY A 121 7.20 -1.01 -14.01
N LYS A 122 7.68 -1.44 -12.83
CA LYS A 122 8.08 -2.83 -12.58
C LYS A 122 6.87 -3.65 -12.11
N SER A 123 6.89 -4.95 -12.41
CA SER A 123 5.89 -5.89 -11.90
C SER A 123 6.01 -6.03 -10.38
N VAL A 124 4.85 -6.00 -9.71
CA VAL A 124 4.74 -6.28 -8.27
C VAL A 124 4.04 -7.62 -8.10
N ILE A 125 4.64 -8.52 -7.34
CA ILE A 125 4.13 -9.87 -7.14
C ILE A 125 3.69 -10.03 -5.69
N VAL A 126 2.43 -10.41 -5.50
CA VAL A 126 1.87 -10.77 -4.18
C VAL A 126 1.81 -12.29 -4.09
N VAL A 127 2.48 -12.84 -3.08
CA VAL A 127 2.50 -14.27 -2.82
C VAL A 127 1.53 -14.60 -1.68
N THR A 128 0.68 -15.59 -1.90
CA THR A 128 -0.30 -16.09 -0.92
C THR A 128 -0.06 -17.56 -0.61
N ALA A 129 -0.75 -18.07 0.40
CA ALA A 129 -0.55 -19.46 0.86
C ALA A 129 -0.99 -20.52 -0.15
N ASN A 130 -1.92 -20.19 -1.06
CA ASN A 130 -2.42 -21.12 -2.08
C ASN A 130 -3.11 -20.38 -3.24
N GLU A 131 -3.38 -21.10 -4.32
CA GLU A 131 -4.01 -20.60 -5.54
C GLU A 131 -5.41 -20.01 -5.31
N TYR A 132 -6.21 -20.63 -4.44
CA TYR A 132 -7.54 -20.14 -4.14
C TYR A 132 -7.49 -18.73 -3.54
N LEU A 133 -6.62 -18.50 -2.57
CA LEU A 133 -6.42 -17.18 -1.95
C LEU A 133 -5.86 -16.17 -2.96
N ALA A 134 -4.94 -16.59 -3.82
CA ALA A 134 -4.41 -15.70 -4.85
C ALA A 134 -5.51 -15.20 -5.79
N LYS A 135 -6.37 -16.09 -6.30
CA LYS A 135 -7.51 -15.72 -7.14
C LYS A 135 -8.53 -14.86 -6.41
N ARG A 136 -8.91 -15.27 -5.19
CA ARG A 136 -9.89 -14.55 -4.38
C ARG A 136 -9.43 -13.11 -4.12
N ASP A 137 -8.19 -12.96 -3.63
CA ASP A 137 -7.67 -11.67 -3.21
C ASP A 137 -7.41 -10.76 -4.42
N ALA A 138 -6.91 -11.30 -5.54
CA ALA A 138 -6.73 -10.53 -6.77
C ALA A 138 -8.07 -10.01 -7.31
N ASN A 139 -9.08 -10.86 -7.41
CA ASN A 139 -10.41 -10.46 -7.90
C ASN A 139 -11.09 -9.45 -6.95
N TRP A 140 -10.92 -9.62 -5.66
CA TRP A 140 -11.52 -8.73 -4.68
C TRP A 140 -10.88 -7.35 -4.69
N MET A 141 -9.54 -7.28 -4.83
CA MET A 141 -8.81 -6.01 -4.82
C MET A 141 -8.68 -5.34 -6.21
N ALA A 142 -8.99 -6.06 -7.30
CA ALA A 142 -8.89 -5.53 -8.66
C ALA A 142 -9.57 -4.17 -8.85
N PRO A 143 -10.80 -3.93 -8.34
CA PRO A 143 -11.48 -2.65 -8.54
C PRO A 143 -10.70 -1.44 -8.03
N ILE A 144 -9.87 -1.61 -6.98
CA ILE A 144 -9.01 -0.53 -6.47
C ILE A 144 -8.00 -0.11 -7.55
N PHE A 145 -7.34 -1.08 -8.16
CA PHE A 145 -6.30 -0.84 -9.17
C PHE A 145 -6.89 -0.33 -10.48
N GLU A 146 -8.04 -0.86 -10.90
CA GLU A 146 -8.78 -0.40 -12.07
C GLU A 146 -9.23 1.06 -11.93
N GLY A 147 -9.75 1.42 -10.75
CA GLY A 147 -10.12 2.80 -10.42
C GLY A 147 -8.95 3.78 -10.46
N LEU A 148 -7.72 3.29 -10.26
CA LEU A 148 -6.48 4.06 -10.37
C LEU A 148 -5.81 3.95 -11.76
N GLY A 149 -6.46 3.32 -12.74
CA GLY A 149 -5.92 3.16 -14.10
C GLY A 149 -4.73 2.21 -14.17
N THR A 150 -4.59 1.31 -13.20
CA THR A 150 -3.60 0.24 -13.20
C THR A 150 -4.28 -1.11 -13.43
N VAL A 151 -3.53 -2.14 -13.78
CA VAL A 151 -4.07 -3.46 -14.11
C VAL A 151 -3.52 -4.50 -13.15
N SER A 152 -4.41 -5.35 -12.66
CA SER A 152 -4.06 -6.51 -11.82
C SER A 152 -4.29 -7.79 -12.61
N TYR A 153 -3.32 -8.71 -12.58
CA TYR A 153 -3.44 -10.03 -13.21
C TYR A 153 -3.12 -11.12 -12.20
N THR A 154 -3.83 -12.25 -12.31
CA THR A 154 -3.52 -13.46 -11.54
C THR A 154 -2.73 -14.41 -12.42
N HIS A 155 -1.47 -14.67 -12.09
CA HIS A 155 -0.67 -15.74 -12.69
C HIS A 155 -0.80 -17.02 -11.85
N LEU A 156 -1.26 -18.10 -12.48
CA LEU A 156 -1.49 -19.39 -11.83
C LEU A 156 -0.31 -20.35 -11.99
N THR A 157 0.87 -19.86 -12.30
CA THR A 157 2.07 -20.69 -12.28
C THR A 157 2.73 -20.58 -10.92
N LEU A 158 2.57 -21.59 -10.08
CA LEU A 158 3.50 -21.81 -8.98
C LEU A 158 4.90 -21.91 -9.60
N PRO A 159 5.90 -21.18 -9.09
CA PRO A 159 7.27 -21.53 -9.43
C PRO A 159 7.45 -22.98 -8.93
N THR A 160 7.67 -23.89 -9.86
CA THR A 160 8.09 -25.24 -9.54
C THR A 160 9.43 -25.09 -8.85
N MET A 161 9.46 -25.18 -7.53
CA MET A 161 10.69 -25.34 -6.78
C MET A 161 11.26 -26.69 -7.20
N ILE A 162 12.11 -26.69 -8.21
CA ILE A 162 12.98 -27.84 -8.47
C ILE A 162 14.03 -27.76 -7.37
N GLY A 163 13.77 -28.47 -6.27
CA GLY A 163 14.79 -28.81 -5.31
C GLY A 163 15.74 -29.81 -5.94
N VAL A 164 17.01 -29.45 -6.01
CA VAL A 164 18.14 -30.37 -6.12
C VAL A 164 18.79 -30.45 -4.76
#